data_b6dbe5e2c5439903034adc41d0d68265
#
_entry.id   b6dbe5e2c5439903034adc41d0d68265
#
_cell.length_a   1.000
_cell.length_b   1.000
_cell.length_c   1.000
_cell.angle_alpha   90.00
_cell.angle_beta   90.00
_cell.angle_gamma   90.00
#
_symmetry.space_group_name_H-M   'P 1'
#
loop_
_entity.id
_entity.type
_entity.pdbx_description
1 polymer ?
#
loop_
_entity_poly.entity_id
_entity_poly.type
_entity_poly.pdbx_seq_one_letter_code
_entity_poly.pdbx_strand_id
1 'polypeptide(L)'
;MSQDNGAHVEDGATTDASLASRAKNPKKSGPKWWLISLIAVIVAVAVVIGVTLAFGGKKDDKSASSSNQYADTVTIGLKLAPTNLDIRNTAGSALDQILIGNVYEGIVARDSKNQVAPAIASSWETSKDGLTYTFHLNKNMTFFNGDKLDAEDVAWSINELIAKGYHDADALAAVSKVEAKDADTAVITLKTPNSNLLWTLTGRAGLVFDKDAKYDLKTQAVGSGPYTVAKFVENSSITLKANEKYWGKNKAKTPTVVVKYLADDNAAVNALKSGDVQVLAPITENLAEPFKSDSAKYTVKAGNGTDKFVLGFNNASGSKLADKRIRQAVRYAINHKELIASRGGADKALGGPIPSLDPGYEDLTNLYPYDQNKAKSLMAEAGYSTDKPLQLTLTYANIYGTELGDQLRSQLKPLGIDLKVNVVEFSTWLQDVYTNHTFDISLVDHNESHDFASWTDPTYYFGYDNKNVTKLYNEGVAATSDKERDAKFAAAAKLVSEDAPADWLFNYRITTATAKGVEGFPFDLNQTVLPLYNVTYTK
;
A
#
# COMPACT_ATOMS: atom_id res chain seq x y z
N MET A 1 43.03 22.20 -25.82
CA MET A 1 42.05 23.31 -25.84
C MET A 1 40.69 22.64 -25.80
N SER A 2 40.22 22.38 -24.61
CA SER A 2 39.30 23.12 -23.74
C SER A 2 37.96 23.39 -24.39
N GLN A 3 36.92 22.68 -23.89
CA GLN A 3 35.82 23.13 -23.02
C GLN A 3 34.82 21.99 -22.91
N ASP A 4 34.75 21.52 -21.82
CA ASP A 4 33.85 21.35 -20.70
C ASP A 4 32.43 21.91 -20.94
N ASN A 5 31.43 21.04 -20.91
CA ASN A 5 30.04 21.37 -20.59
C ASN A 5 29.41 20.14 -19.90
N GLY A 6 29.48 20.17 -18.58
CA GLY A 6 28.74 19.27 -17.72
C GLY A 6 27.26 19.58 -17.77
N ALA A 7 26.48 18.59 -18.12
CA ALA A 7 25.06 18.59 -17.88
C ALA A 7 24.80 17.85 -16.54
N HIS A 8 24.39 18.61 -15.55
CA HIS A 8 23.81 18.05 -14.33
C HIS A 8 22.51 17.31 -14.68
N VAL A 9 22.51 16.00 -14.49
CA VAL A 9 21.29 15.21 -14.35
C VAL A 9 21.03 15.14 -12.85
N GLU A 10 20.04 15.86 -12.37
CA GLU A 10 19.52 15.69 -11.02
C GLU A 10 18.66 14.40 -11.01
N ASP A 11 19.19 13.36 -10.40
CA ASP A 11 18.47 12.15 -10.04
C ASP A 11 17.47 12.46 -8.93
N GLY A 12 16.18 12.51 -9.28
CA GLY A 12 15.07 12.58 -8.36
C GLY A 12 14.66 11.21 -7.81
N ALA A 13 15.55 10.52 -7.10
CA ALA A 13 15.15 9.37 -6.30
C ALA A 13 14.60 9.86 -4.96
N THR A 14 13.28 9.97 -4.85
CA THR A 14 12.61 10.25 -3.57
C THR A 14 12.59 8.98 -2.74
N THR A 15 13.57 8.87 -1.88
CA THR A 15 13.68 7.83 -0.86
C THR A 15 12.74 8.13 0.31
N ASP A 16 11.95 7.14 0.68
CA ASP A 16 11.22 7.09 1.96
C ASP A 16 12.24 6.88 3.11
N ALA A 17 12.93 7.95 3.49
CA ALA A 17 13.97 7.96 4.51
C ALA A 17 13.63 8.95 5.62
N SER A 18 12.62 8.64 6.43
CA SER A 18 12.32 9.41 7.63
C SER A 18 12.13 8.59 8.91
N LEU A 19 13.00 7.63 9.18
CA LEU A 19 13.09 6.98 10.48
C LEU A 19 14.54 6.67 10.85
N ALA A 20 15.41 7.67 10.95
CA ALA A 20 16.64 7.58 11.72
C ALA A 20 17.22 8.97 11.98
N SER A 21 16.87 9.61 13.07
CA SER A 21 17.68 10.71 13.61
C SER A 21 17.93 10.56 15.10
N ARG A 22 19.19 10.17 15.41
CA ARG A 22 20.05 10.64 16.49
C ARG A 22 19.62 10.43 17.94
N ALA A 23 20.14 9.35 18.51
CA ALA A 23 20.55 9.35 19.92
C ALA A 23 21.95 10.00 20.04
N LYS A 24 22.06 11.20 20.55
CA LYS A 24 23.27 11.75 21.18
C LYS A 24 22.94 12.05 22.62
N ASN A 25 23.63 11.31 23.52
CA ASN A 25 23.66 11.62 24.96
C ASN A 25 24.27 13.00 25.23
N PRO A 26 23.74 13.76 26.15
CA PRO A 26 24.55 14.58 27.03
C PRO A 26 24.31 14.29 28.51
N LYS A 27 25.40 14.30 29.23
CA LYS A 27 25.51 14.21 30.69
C LYS A 27 25.03 15.50 31.39
N LYS A 28 24.35 15.28 32.54
CA LYS A 28 24.34 16.01 33.80
C LYS A 28 23.42 17.21 34.05
N SER A 29 22.62 17.00 35.10
CA SER A 29 22.27 17.84 36.30
C SER A 29 21.08 18.77 36.21
N GLY A 30 19.95 18.37 36.88
CA GLY A 30 19.00 19.06 37.76
C GLY A 30 18.20 20.23 37.18
N PRO A 31 17.09 20.63 37.73
CA PRO A 31 16.39 20.25 38.95
C PRO A 31 14.91 19.82 38.75
N LYS A 32 14.34 19.30 39.80
CA LYS A 32 13.00 18.76 40.05
C LYS A 32 11.81 19.42 39.30
N TRP A 33 11.37 18.87 38.20
CA TRP A 33 10.14 19.26 37.46
C TRP A 33 8.96 18.29 37.66
N TRP A 34 9.12 17.27 38.49
CA TRP A 34 8.05 16.31 38.75
C TRP A 34 6.90 16.85 39.65
N LEU A 35 7.13 18.00 40.35
CA LEU A 35 6.12 18.66 41.18
C LEU A 35 5.16 19.57 40.39
N ILE A 36 5.46 19.91 39.13
CA ILE A 36 4.60 20.77 38.30
C ILE A 36 3.59 19.92 37.50
N SER A 37 3.94 18.68 37.19
CA SER A 37 3.05 17.77 36.45
C SER A 37 1.86 17.25 37.28
N LEU A 38 1.96 17.23 38.60
CA LEU A 38 0.88 16.76 39.48
C LEU A 38 -0.24 17.80 39.63
N ILE A 39 0.06 19.08 39.48
CA ILE A 39 -0.93 20.17 39.62
C ILE A 39 -1.76 20.31 38.34
N ALA A 40 -1.18 20.06 37.18
CA ALA A 40 -1.90 20.13 35.90
C ALA A 40 -2.97 19.03 35.72
N VAL A 41 -2.74 17.84 36.30
CA VAL A 41 -3.71 16.73 36.27
C VAL A 41 -4.91 16.97 37.19
N ILE A 42 -4.69 17.63 38.34
CA ILE A 42 -5.78 17.92 39.31
C ILE A 42 -6.70 19.03 38.79
N VAL A 43 -6.16 20.00 38.03
CA VAL A 43 -6.98 21.09 37.45
C VAL A 43 -7.81 20.57 36.26
N ALA A 44 -7.31 19.61 35.47
CA ALA A 44 -8.06 19.02 34.37
C ALA A 44 -9.24 18.16 34.85
N VAL A 45 -9.10 17.45 35.98
CA VAL A 45 -10.19 16.64 36.58
C VAL A 45 -11.25 17.54 37.25
N ALA A 46 -10.87 18.68 37.84
CA ALA A 46 -11.81 19.61 38.47
C ALA A 46 -12.69 20.35 37.44
N VAL A 47 -12.20 20.61 36.21
CA VAL A 47 -12.97 21.26 35.15
C VAL A 47 -14.01 20.30 34.54
N VAL A 48 -13.73 19.00 34.48
CA VAL A 48 -14.69 18.01 33.96
C VAL A 48 -15.83 17.75 34.97
N ILE A 49 -15.56 17.84 36.28
CA ILE A 49 -16.60 17.65 37.32
C ILE A 49 -17.44 18.93 37.52
N GLY A 50 -16.86 20.10 37.26
CA GLY A 50 -17.57 21.39 37.42
C GLY A 50 -18.61 21.67 36.32
N VAL A 51 -18.49 21.09 35.14
CA VAL A 51 -19.45 21.29 34.03
C VAL A 51 -20.69 20.38 34.15
N THR A 52 -20.61 19.28 34.90
CA THR A 52 -21.74 18.33 35.07
C THR A 52 -22.72 18.73 36.19
N LEU A 53 -22.39 19.74 37.03
CA LEU A 53 -23.26 20.14 38.15
C LEU A 53 -24.02 21.48 37.92
N ALA A 54 -23.81 22.17 36.79
CA ALA A 54 -24.41 23.49 36.53
C ALA A 54 -25.71 23.46 35.67
N PHE A 55 -26.18 22.32 35.20
CA PHE A 55 -27.43 22.21 34.43
C PHE A 55 -28.35 21.11 34.99
N GLY A 56 -28.73 21.27 36.24
CA GLY A 56 -29.79 20.48 36.84
C GLY A 56 -31.07 21.32 36.94
N GLY A 57 -32.09 21.03 36.12
CA GLY A 57 -33.42 21.51 36.39
C GLY A 57 -34.24 21.93 35.17
N LYS A 58 -34.89 20.96 34.49
CA LYS A 58 -36.34 20.98 34.15
C LYS A 58 -36.70 19.64 33.53
N LYS A 59 -37.61 18.97 34.18
CA LYS A 59 -38.39 17.87 33.58
C LYS A 59 -39.38 18.51 32.62
N ASP A 60 -39.39 18.02 31.39
CA ASP A 60 -40.63 17.90 30.61
C ASP A 60 -40.34 16.97 29.39
N ASP A 61 -41.30 16.06 29.25
CA ASP A 61 -41.69 15.27 28.09
C ASP A 61 -40.75 14.20 27.49
N LYS A 62 -41.29 12.99 27.69
CA LYS A 62 -40.93 11.76 26.99
C LYS A 62 -41.13 11.91 25.47
N SER A 63 -40.09 12.21 24.73
CA SER A 63 -39.94 11.69 23.40
C SER A 63 -39.01 10.49 23.49
N ALA A 64 -39.50 9.33 23.07
CA ALA A 64 -38.71 8.11 22.97
C ALA A 64 -37.54 8.38 22.01
N SER A 65 -36.36 8.69 22.55
CA SER A 65 -35.12 8.63 21.79
C SER A 65 -34.90 7.17 21.46
N SER A 66 -35.03 6.78 20.23
CA SER A 66 -34.45 5.54 19.72
C SER A 66 -32.97 5.59 20.14
N SER A 67 -32.59 4.76 21.12
CA SER A 67 -31.21 4.59 21.50
C SER A 67 -30.45 4.17 20.25
N ASN A 68 -29.60 5.09 19.73
CA ASN A 68 -28.76 4.78 18.60
C ASN A 68 -27.92 3.57 19.00
N GLN A 69 -28.18 2.42 18.38
CA GLN A 69 -27.48 1.17 18.65
C GLN A 69 -25.97 1.31 18.32
N TYR A 70 -25.63 2.25 17.47
CA TYR A 70 -24.27 2.51 17.01
C TYR A 70 -23.61 3.64 17.79
N ALA A 71 -22.29 3.50 17.98
CA ALA A 71 -21.46 4.55 18.57
C ALA A 71 -21.30 5.74 17.60
N ASP A 72 -21.29 6.95 18.14
CA ASP A 72 -21.03 8.17 17.35
C ASP A 72 -19.55 8.29 16.91
N THR A 73 -18.67 7.52 17.55
CA THR A 73 -17.22 7.53 17.26
C THR A 73 -16.70 6.10 17.16
N VAL A 74 -15.91 5.84 16.11
CA VAL A 74 -15.08 4.65 15.97
C VAL A 74 -13.61 5.09 15.97
N THR A 75 -12.78 4.43 16.78
CA THR A 75 -11.35 4.69 16.83
C THR A 75 -10.58 3.52 16.23
N ILE A 76 -9.68 3.82 15.30
CA ILE A 76 -8.88 2.85 14.54
C ILE A 76 -7.41 3.09 14.88
N GLY A 77 -6.70 2.03 15.26
CA GLY A 77 -5.25 2.03 15.44
C GLY A 77 -4.56 1.61 14.14
N LEU A 78 -3.72 2.50 13.59
CA LEU A 78 -2.84 2.23 12.45
C LEU A 78 -1.37 2.40 12.85
N LYS A 79 -0.46 1.83 12.09
CA LYS A 79 0.98 1.87 12.42
C LYS A 79 1.69 3.08 11.83
N LEU A 80 1.42 3.41 10.57
CA LEU A 80 2.12 4.45 9.83
C LEU A 80 1.35 5.77 9.89
N ALA A 81 2.03 6.84 10.34
CA ALA A 81 1.48 8.18 10.42
C ALA A 81 1.94 9.04 9.24
N PRO A 82 1.06 9.85 8.63
CA PRO A 82 1.49 10.88 7.70
C PRO A 82 2.13 12.05 8.47
N THR A 83 3.12 12.68 7.84
CA THR A 83 3.82 13.85 8.40
C THR A 83 3.07 15.16 8.17
N ASN A 84 2.18 15.20 7.17
CA ASN A 84 1.31 16.31 6.81
C ASN A 84 0.14 15.79 5.96
N LEU A 85 -0.73 16.67 5.46
CA LEU A 85 -1.89 16.30 4.64
C LEU A 85 -1.70 16.55 3.13
N ASP A 86 -0.53 17.00 2.69
CA ASP A 86 -0.25 17.30 1.28
C ASP A 86 -0.03 16.03 0.46
N ILE A 87 -1.12 15.42 0.01
CA ILE A 87 -1.11 14.20 -0.80
C ILE A 87 -0.50 14.41 -2.21
N ARG A 88 -0.34 15.66 -2.67
CA ARG A 88 0.26 15.96 -3.98
C ARG A 88 1.78 15.86 -3.95
N ASN A 89 2.40 16.24 -2.82
CA ASN A 89 3.86 16.37 -2.74
C ASN A 89 4.51 15.41 -1.73
N THR A 90 3.73 14.80 -0.83
CA THR A 90 4.27 13.92 0.20
C THR A 90 4.09 12.47 -0.19
N ALA A 91 5.18 11.73 -0.33
CA ALA A 91 5.17 10.30 -0.57
C ALA A 91 4.67 9.50 0.65
N GLY A 92 4.29 8.26 0.43
CA GLY A 92 3.95 7.30 1.48
C GLY A 92 2.47 6.91 1.51
N SER A 93 2.22 5.63 1.74
CA SER A 93 0.89 5.01 1.75
C SER A 93 -0.03 5.50 2.89
N ALA A 94 0.53 6.09 3.95
CA ALA A 94 -0.25 6.60 5.08
C ALA A 94 -1.25 7.70 4.68
N LEU A 95 -0.89 8.55 3.71
CA LEU A 95 -1.81 9.57 3.16
C LEU A 95 -2.89 8.93 2.29
N ASP A 96 -2.50 8.03 1.40
CA ASP A 96 -3.42 7.33 0.50
C ASP A 96 -4.49 6.60 1.29
N GLN A 97 -4.05 5.84 2.30
CA GLN A 97 -4.90 5.05 3.17
C GLN A 97 -6.03 5.87 3.81
N ILE A 98 -5.76 7.10 4.20
CA ILE A 98 -6.73 7.93 4.93
C ILE A 98 -7.46 8.93 4.05
N LEU A 99 -6.79 9.51 3.05
CA LEU A 99 -7.38 10.60 2.29
C LEU A 99 -8.14 10.12 1.05
N ILE A 100 -7.65 9.06 0.36
CA ILE A 100 -8.30 8.56 -0.87
C ILE A 100 -9.61 7.86 -0.53
N GLY A 101 -10.70 8.30 -1.17
CA GLY A 101 -12.04 7.75 -1.00
C GLY A 101 -12.74 8.13 0.31
N ASN A 102 -12.03 8.76 1.26
CA ASN A 102 -12.62 9.31 2.47
C ASN A 102 -12.81 10.83 2.38
N VAL A 103 -11.77 11.54 1.97
CA VAL A 103 -11.72 13.01 1.90
C VAL A 103 -11.66 13.49 0.46
N TYR A 104 -10.71 12.96 -0.32
CA TYR A 104 -10.60 13.21 -1.75
C TYR A 104 -11.17 12.03 -2.52
N GLU A 105 -11.95 12.33 -3.56
CA GLU A 105 -12.40 11.32 -4.51
C GLU A 105 -11.64 11.46 -5.83
N GLY A 106 -11.39 10.33 -6.47
CA GLY A 106 -10.83 10.29 -7.81
C GLY A 106 -11.91 10.38 -8.89
N ILE A 107 -11.49 10.63 -10.13
CA ILE A 107 -12.39 10.52 -11.28
C ILE A 107 -13.02 9.12 -11.35
N VAL A 108 -12.24 8.09 -11.01
CA VAL A 108 -12.68 6.72 -10.76
C VAL A 108 -12.12 6.24 -9.42
N ALA A 109 -12.67 5.19 -8.85
CA ALA A 109 -12.23 4.60 -7.59
C ALA A 109 -11.72 3.17 -7.81
N ARG A 110 -11.10 2.61 -6.76
CA ARG A 110 -10.73 1.21 -6.66
C ARG A 110 -11.66 0.50 -5.68
N ASP A 111 -12.20 -0.63 -6.08
CA ASP A 111 -13.04 -1.44 -5.20
C ASP A 111 -12.21 -2.43 -4.34
N SER A 112 -12.88 -3.19 -3.48
CA SER A 112 -12.24 -4.19 -2.60
C SER A 112 -11.64 -5.39 -3.34
N LYS A 113 -11.90 -5.52 -4.65
CA LYS A 113 -11.32 -6.54 -5.53
C LYS A 113 -10.18 -5.99 -6.38
N ASN A 114 -9.70 -4.79 -6.08
CA ASN A 114 -8.68 -4.08 -6.85
C ASN A 114 -9.11 -3.74 -8.29
N GLN A 115 -10.42 -3.60 -8.52
CA GLN A 115 -10.97 -3.27 -9.84
C GLN A 115 -11.37 -1.79 -9.90
N VAL A 116 -11.34 -1.23 -11.12
CA VAL A 116 -11.80 0.13 -11.36
C VAL A 116 -13.32 0.20 -11.16
N ALA A 117 -13.76 1.17 -10.40
CA ALA A 117 -15.17 1.40 -10.08
C ALA A 117 -15.56 2.86 -10.29
N PRO A 118 -16.85 3.15 -10.56
CA PRO A 118 -17.36 4.52 -10.64
C PRO A 118 -17.13 5.32 -9.35
N ALA A 119 -16.77 6.61 -9.50
CA ALA A 119 -16.65 7.58 -8.42
C ALA A 119 -17.21 8.95 -8.88
N ILE A 120 -16.38 9.98 -9.07
CA ILE A 120 -16.81 11.25 -9.68
C ILE A 120 -17.40 10.99 -11.07
N ALA A 121 -16.75 10.16 -11.88
CA ALA A 121 -17.36 9.64 -13.10
C ALA A 121 -18.34 8.49 -12.76
N SER A 122 -19.57 8.60 -13.28
CA SER A 122 -20.59 7.55 -13.20
C SER A 122 -20.36 6.44 -14.22
N SER A 123 -19.70 6.76 -15.35
CA SER A 123 -19.33 5.84 -16.42
C SER A 123 -18.25 6.47 -17.30
N TRP A 124 -17.65 5.67 -18.14
CA TRP A 124 -16.65 6.10 -19.13
C TRP A 124 -16.70 5.24 -20.39
N GLU A 125 -16.18 5.80 -21.47
CA GLU A 125 -16.03 5.14 -22.74
C GLU A 125 -14.59 5.26 -23.23
N THR A 126 -14.07 4.21 -23.86
CA THR A 126 -12.76 4.22 -24.50
C THR A 126 -12.95 4.12 -26.01
N SER A 127 -12.28 4.96 -26.78
CA SER A 127 -12.30 4.89 -28.24
C SER A 127 -11.69 3.57 -28.75
N LYS A 128 -12.07 3.13 -29.95
CA LYS A 128 -11.61 1.86 -30.54
C LYS A 128 -10.09 1.76 -30.69
N ASP A 129 -9.42 2.88 -30.85
CA ASP A 129 -7.95 2.97 -30.97
C ASP A 129 -7.25 3.07 -29.59
N GLY A 130 -8.03 3.10 -28.49
CA GLY A 130 -7.48 3.21 -27.13
C GLY A 130 -6.86 4.56 -26.77
N LEU A 131 -7.08 5.58 -27.62
CA LEU A 131 -6.42 6.90 -27.45
C LEU A 131 -7.28 7.94 -26.72
N THR A 132 -8.60 7.74 -26.65
CA THR A 132 -9.52 8.73 -26.04
C THR A 132 -10.39 8.05 -25.00
N TYR A 133 -10.40 8.63 -23.80
CA TYR A 133 -11.26 8.24 -22.69
C TYR A 133 -12.24 9.38 -22.42
N THR A 134 -13.53 9.10 -22.52
CA THR A 134 -14.61 10.06 -22.24
C THR A 134 -15.27 9.66 -20.92
N PHE A 135 -15.22 10.52 -19.93
CA PHE A 135 -15.80 10.30 -18.61
C PHE A 135 -17.09 11.10 -18.46
N HIS A 136 -18.18 10.41 -18.13
CA HIS A 136 -19.48 11.02 -17.82
C HIS A 136 -19.61 11.19 -16.31
N LEU A 137 -19.66 12.42 -15.85
CA LEU A 137 -19.64 12.74 -14.43
C LEU A 137 -21.04 12.65 -13.80
N ASN A 138 -21.08 12.43 -12.49
CA ASN A 138 -22.30 12.57 -11.72
C ASN A 138 -22.76 14.04 -11.72
N LYS A 139 -24.05 14.26 -11.43
CA LYS A 139 -24.62 15.60 -11.38
C LYS A 139 -24.72 16.12 -9.95
N ASN A 140 -24.75 17.45 -9.81
CA ASN A 140 -24.93 18.13 -8.52
C ASN A 140 -23.86 17.78 -7.48
N MET A 141 -22.65 17.53 -7.93
CA MET A 141 -21.50 17.28 -7.06
C MET A 141 -21.02 18.59 -6.44
N THR A 142 -20.53 18.49 -5.20
CA THR A 142 -19.94 19.63 -4.49
C THR A 142 -18.74 19.18 -3.67
N PHE A 143 -17.78 20.05 -3.52
CA PHE A 143 -16.78 19.97 -2.47
C PHE A 143 -17.41 20.28 -1.10
N PHE A 144 -16.72 19.92 -0.01
CA PHE A 144 -17.30 20.13 1.32
C PHE A 144 -17.45 21.62 1.70
N ASN A 145 -16.64 22.51 1.09
CA ASN A 145 -16.74 23.97 1.24
C ASN A 145 -18.00 24.56 0.58
N GLY A 146 -18.70 23.75 -0.24
CA GLY A 146 -19.92 24.11 -0.94
C GLY A 146 -19.71 24.51 -2.40
N ASP A 147 -18.47 24.59 -2.86
CA ASP A 147 -18.16 24.90 -4.24
C ASP A 147 -18.59 23.73 -5.15
N LYS A 148 -19.01 24.06 -6.37
CA LYS A 148 -19.43 23.07 -7.37
C LYS A 148 -18.21 22.26 -7.81
N LEU A 149 -18.41 20.95 -7.99
CA LEU A 149 -17.45 20.07 -8.62
C LEU A 149 -17.95 19.71 -10.02
N ASP A 150 -17.14 19.97 -11.05
CA ASP A 150 -17.48 19.64 -12.43
C ASP A 150 -16.25 19.19 -13.26
N ALA A 151 -16.43 19.07 -14.57
CA ALA A 151 -15.37 18.59 -15.46
C ALA A 151 -14.16 19.55 -15.58
N GLU A 152 -14.34 20.85 -15.25
CA GLU A 152 -13.21 21.78 -15.22
C GLU A 152 -12.27 21.46 -14.07
N ASP A 153 -12.79 21.07 -12.88
CA ASP A 153 -11.97 20.65 -11.74
C ASP A 153 -11.21 19.37 -12.05
N VAL A 154 -11.85 18.41 -12.73
CA VAL A 154 -11.21 17.18 -13.20
C VAL A 154 -10.06 17.51 -14.15
N ALA A 155 -10.31 18.31 -15.18
CA ALA A 155 -9.31 18.67 -16.17
C ALA A 155 -8.16 19.47 -15.54
N TRP A 156 -8.47 20.42 -14.67
CA TRP A 156 -7.47 21.22 -13.96
C TRP A 156 -6.61 20.34 -13.06
N SER A 157 -7.21 19.44 -12.25
CA SER A 157 -6.47 18.60 -11.29
C SER A 157 -5.42 17.74 -11.97
N ILE A 158 -5.78 17.07 -13.09
CA ILE A 158 -4.85 16.21 -13.82
C ILE A 158 -3.79 17.04 -14.57
N ASN A 159 -4.18 18.14 -15.23
CA ASN A 159 -3.25 19.02 -15.91
C ASN A 159 -2.24 19.67 -14.96
N GLU A 160 -2.69 20.10 -13.77
CA GLU A 160 -1.84 20.68 -12.73
C GLU A 160 -0.86 19.65 -12.17
N LEU A 161 -1.31 18.40 -11.94
CA LEU A 161 -0.44 17.31 -11.52
C LEU A 161 0.70 17.08 -12.53
N ILE A 162 0.36 17.00 -13.83
CA ILE A 162 1.35 16.79 -14.88
C ILE A 162 2.29 18.01 -14.99
N ALA A 163 1.75 19.23 -15.02
CA ALA A 163 2.53 20.45 -15.23
C ALA A 163 3.49 20.78 -14.09
N LYS A 164 3.13 20.41 -12.86
CA LYS A 164 3.95 20.64 -11.66
C LYS A 164 4.88 19.48 -11.32
N GLY A 165 4.71 18.32 -11.96
CA GLY A 165 5.45 17.12 -11.61
C GLY A 165 5.17 16.67 -10.18
N TYR A 166 3.90 16.73 -9.75
CA TYR A 166 3.51 16.19 -8.46
C TYR A 166 3.69 14.68 -8.41
N HIS A 167 3.58 14.10 -7.22
CA HIS A 167 3.71 12.66 -7.04
C HIS A 167 2.78 11.90 -7.99
N ASP A 168 3.30 10.86 -8.65
CA ASP A 168 2.64 10.03 -9.68
C ASP A 168 2.38 10.74 -11.03
N ALA A 169 2.95 11.93 -11.28
CA ALA A 169 2.84 12.59 -12.58
C ALA A 169 3.40 11.73 -13.73
N ASP A 170 4.47 11.00 -13.49
CA ASP A 170 5.13 10.12 -14.48
C ASP A 170 4.21 8.98 -14.94
N ALA A 171 3.29 8.52 -14.10
CA ALA A 171 2.30 7.51 -14.46
C ALA A 171 1.32 8.00 -15.56
N LEU A 172 1.25 9.32 -15.78
CA LEU A 172 0.46 9.97 -16.83
C LEU A 172 1.29 10.42 -18.05
N ALA A 173 2.52 9.93 -18.24
CA ALA A 173 3.40 10.33 -19.34
C ALA A 173 2.78 10.13 -20.74
N ALA A 174 1.89 9.15 -20.88
CA ALA A 174 1.13 8.88 -22.11
C ALA A 174 0.04 9.93 -22.40
N VAL A 175 -0.38 10.75 -21.41
CA VAL A 175 -1.42 11.76 -21.59
C VAL A 175 -0.89 12.89 -22.48
N SER A 176 -1.69 13.26 -23.51
CA SER A 176 -1.41 14.40 -24.38
C SER A 176 -2.29 15.60 -24.06
N LYS A 177 -3.53 15.36 -23.61
CA LYS A 177 -4.52 16.42 -23.36
C LYS A 177 -5.56 15.95 -22.34
N VAL A 178 -5.96 16.84 -21.44
CA VAL A 178 -7.15 16.66 -20.58
C VAL A 178 -8.00 17.91 -20.71
N GLU A 179 -9.29 17.75 -21.02
CA GLU A 179 -10.22 18.85 -21.21
C GLU A 179 -11.61 18.58 -20.66
N ALA A 180 -12.27 19.63 -20.22
CA ALA A 180 -13.71 19.63 -19.98
C ALA A 180 -14.41 19.93 -21.31
N LYS A 181 -15.19 18.96 -21.81
CA LYS A 181 -16.01 19.16 -23.01
C LYS A 181 -17.24 19.97 -22.71
N ASP A 182 -17.81 19.72 -21.56
CA ASP A 182 -18.92 20.44 -20.92
C ASP A 182 -18.84 20.21 -19.40
N ALA A 183 -19.79 20.72 -18.63
CA ALA A 183 -19.77 20.61 -17.17
C ALA A 183 -19.80 19.17 -16.63
N ASP A 184 -20.39 18.24 -17.38
CA ASP A 184 -20.61 16.85 -16.96
C ASP A 184 -19.73 15.85 -17.75
N THR A 185 -18.82 16.34 -18.63
CA THR A 185 -18.01 15.48 -19.50
C THR A 185 -16.54 15.91 -19.52
N ALA A 186 -15.66 15.04 -18.99
CA ALA A 186 -14.21 15.19 -19.07
C ALA A 186 -13.63 14.22 -20.13
N VAL A 187 -12.60 14.67 -20.86
CA VAL A 187 -11.97 13.86 -21.92
C VAL A 187 -10.46 13.83 -21.68
N ILE A 188 -9.89 12.62 -21.68
CA ILE A 188 -8.44 12.40 -21.62
C ILE A 188 -8.01 11.81 -22.97
N THR A 189 -7.06 12.45 -23.63
CA THR A 189 -6.44 11.97 -24.87
C THR A 189 -5.01 11.52 -24.62
N LEU A 190 -4.64 10.36 -25.15
CA LEU A 190 -3.33 9.77 -25.02
C LEU A 190 -2.48 9.93 -26.31
N LYS A 191 -1.17 9.91 -26.16
CA LYS A 191 -0.18 9.82 -27.26
C LYS A 191 -0.08 8.41 -27.82
N THR A 192 -0.24 7.41 -26.94
CA THR A 192 -0.20 5.97 -27.22
C THR A 192 -1.25 5.27 -26.35
N PRO A 193 -1.85 4.16 -26.80
CA PRO A 193 -2.80 3.41 -26.00
C PRO A 193 -2.17 2.96 -24.68
N ASN A 194 -2.94 3.04 -23.59
CA ASN A 194 -2.50 2.61 -22.25
C ASN A 194 -3.68 1.99 -21.48
N SER A 195 -3.78 0.67 -21.48
CA SER A 195 -4.84 -0.07 -20.79
C SER A 195 -4.78 0.07 -19.25
N ASN A 196 -3.66 0.53 -18.69
CA ASN A 196 -3.51 0.77 -17.26
C ASN A 196 -4.02 2.16 -16.83
N LEU A 197 -4.39 3.07 -17.76
CA LEU A 197 -4.79 4.44 -17.42
C LEU A 197 -5.90 4.49 -16.39
N LEU A 198 -6.97 3.74 -16.59
CA LEU A 198 -8.11 3.74 -15.67
C LEU A 198 -7.70 3.32 -14.25
N TRP A 199 -6.85 2.29 -14.13
CA TRP A 199 -6.35 1.86 -12.85
C TRP A 199 -5.44 2.93 -12.20
N THR A 200 -4.54 3.54 -12.97
CA THR A 200 -3.71 4.67 -12.52
C THR A 200 -4.56 5.82 -11.94
N LEU A 201 -5.70 6.11 -12.58
CA LEU A 201 -6.64 7.14 -12.13
C LEU A 201 -7.45 6.76 -10.87
N THR A 202 -7.35 5.53 -10.35
CA THR A 202 -7.92 5.16 -9.05
C THR A 202 -7.06 5.62 -7.87
N GLY A 203 -5.80 5.96 -8.11
CA GLY A 203 -4.84 6.48 -7.14
C GLY A 203 -4.74 8.01 -7.16
N ARG A 204 -3.61 8.52 -6.70
CA ARG A 204 -3.35 9.98 -6.59
C ARG A 204 -3.49 10.72 -7.92
N ALA A 205 -3.08 10.08 -9.00
CA ALA A 205 -3.11 10.67 -10.35
C ALA A 205 -4.52 11.05 -10.83
N GLY A 206 -5.55 10.43 -10.28
CA GLY A 206 -6.95 10.70 -10.63
C GLY A 206 -7.71 11.52 -9.60
N LEU A 207 -7.09 11.96 -8.50
CA LEU A 207 -7.78 12.75 -7.47
C LEU A 207 -8.21 14.11 -8.01
N VAL A 208 -9.43 14.53 -7.63
CA VAL A 208 -10.01 15.78 -8.05
C VAL A 208 -9.99 16.79 -6.91
N PHE A 209 -9.44 17.95 -7.18
CA PHE A 209 -9.29 19.06 -6.25
C PHE A 209 -10.09 20.27 -6.75
N ASP A 210 -10.57 21.06 -5.82
CA ASP A 210 -11.21 22.34 -6.10
C ASP A 210 -10.16 23.34 -6.63
N LYS A 211 -10.28 23.72 -7.91
CA LYS A 211 -9.36 24.64 -8.60
C LYS A 211 -9.37 26.06 -8.03
N ASP A 212 -10.46 26.45 -7.40
CA ASP A 212 -10.67 27.80 -6.87
C ASP A 212 -10.39 27.91 -5.37
N ALA A 213 -10.33 26.79 -4.64
CA ALA A 213 -10.06 26.77 -3.22
C ALA A 213 -8.60 27.16 -2.90
N LYS A 214 -8.46 27.99 -1.86
CA LYS A 214 -7.15 28.43 -1.35
C LYS A 214 -7.00 27.97 0.09
N TYR A 215 -6.14 27.00 0.31
CA TYR A 215 -5.86 26.44 1.64
C TYR A 215 -4.44 25.87 1.69
N ASP A 216 -3.92 25.72 2.91
CA ASP A 216 -2.63 25.06 3.12
C ASP A 216 -2.82 23.54 3.10
N LEU A 217 -2.41 22.90 2.01
CA LEU A 217 -2.47 21.45 1.82
C LEU A 217 -1.78 20.64 2.93
N LYS A 218 -0.77 21.20 3.61
CA LYS A 218 -0.07 20.47 4.67
C LYS A 218 -0.91 20.29 5.94
N THR A 219 -1.86 21.19 6.17
CA THR A 219 -2.66 21.22 7.40
C THR A 219 -4.15 21.09 7.18
N GLN A 220 -4.62 21.25 5.95
CA GLN A 220 -6.03 21.26 5.57
C GLN A 220 -6.26 20.37 4.35
N ALA A 221 -7.48 19.83 4.21
CA ALA A 221 -7.89 19.04 3.07
C ALA A 221 -9.32 19.46 2.66
N VAL A 222 -9.49 19.97 1.42
CA VAL A 222 -10.78 20.35 0.84
C VAL A 222 -11.09 19.37 -0.27
N GLY A 223 -11.89 18.36 0.04
CA GLY A 223 -12.28 17.30 -0.90
C GLY A 223 -13.78 17.22 -1.09
N SER A 224 -14.22 16.25 -1.87
CA SER A 224 -15.63 15.96 -2.18
C SER A 224 -16.17 14.74 -1.44
N GLY A 225 -15.33 14.06 -0.64
CA GLY A 225 -15.61 12.75 -0.06
C GLY A 225 -16.61 12.73 1.10
N PRO A 226 -16.96 11.52 1.57
CA PRO A 226 -17.93 11.31 2.65
C PRO A 226 -17.47 11.80 4.02
N TYR A 227 -16.18 12.08 4.19
CA TYR A 227 -15.61 12.65 5.41
C TYR A 227 -14.82 13.93 5.13
N THR A 228 -14.69 14.76 6.15
CA THR A 228 -13.80 15.93 6.21
C THR A 228 -12.75 15.73 7.29
N VAL A 229 -11.55 16.31 7.14
CA VAL A 229 -10.54 16.34 8.20
C VAL A 229 -10.90 17.43 9.21
N ALA A 230 -11.38 17.02 10.40
CA ALA A 230 -11.72 17.94 11.47
C ALA A 230 -10.49 18.31 12.33
N LYS A 231 -9.52 17.39 12.45
CA LYS A 231 -8.28 17.62 13.20
C LYS A 231 -7.17 16.71 12.69
N PHE A 232 -5.99 17.27 12.55
CA PHE A 232 -4.75 16.54 12.30
C PHE A 232 -3.74 16.87 13.39
N VAL A 233 -3.13 15.85 13.98
CA VAL A 233 -2.02 15.96 14.92
C VAL A 233 -0.91 15.06 14.40
N GLU A 234 0.15 15.70 13.92
CA GLU A 234 1.30 15.00 13.30
C GLU A 234 1.81 13.87 14.20
N ASN A 235 2.12 12.71 13.59
CA ASN A 235 2.59 11.49 14.25
C ASN A 235 1.67 10.94 15.37
N SER A 236 0.45 11.43 15.50
CA SER A 236 -0.46 11.05 16.58
C SER A 236 -1.83 10.62 16.11
N SER A 237 -2.57 11.50 15.41
CA SER A 237 -3.95 11.16 15.04
C SER A 237 -4.53 12.04 13.94
N ILE A 238 -5.51 11.48 13.23
CA ILE A 238 -6.42 12.22 12.37
C ILE A 238 -7.86 11.97 12.85
N THR A 239 -8.65 13.04 12.95
CA THR A 239 -10.08 12.97 13.22
C THR A 239 -10.85 13.33 11.97
N LEU A 240 -11.65 12.41 11.49
CA LEU A 240 -12.57 12.58 10.38
C LEU A 240 -13.98 12.80 10.90
N LYS A 241 -14.71 13.76 10.32
CA LYS A 241 -16.15 13.98 10.57
C LYS A 241 -16.95 13.71 9.31
N ALA A 242 -18.10 13.09 9.47
CA ALA A 242 -19.02 12.85 8.39
C ALA A 242 -19.35 14.16 7.66
N ASN A 243 -19.28 14.14 6.33
CA ASN A 243 -19.73 15.22 5.48
C ASN A 243 -21.24 15.10 5.28
N GLU A 244 -22.02 15.84 6.06
CA GLU A 244 -23.50 15.80 6.01
C GLU A 244 -24.07 16.21 4.64
N LYS A 245 -23.30 17.03 3.89
CA LYS A 245 -23.66 17.50 2.55
C LYS A 245 -23.09 16.63 1.44
N TYR A 246 -22.54 15.45 1.79
CA TYR A 246 -21.96 14.57 0.78
C TYR A 246 -22.96 14.25 -0.32
N TRP A 247 -22.58 14.53 -1.56
CA TRP A 247 -23.41 14.40 -2.75
C TRP A 247 -23.64 12.94 -3.17
N GLY A 248 -22.69 12.04 -2.84
CA GLY A 248 -22.67 10.67 -3.32
C GLY A 248 -23.52 9.71 -2.48
N LYS A 249 -23.59 8.45 -2.94
CA LYS A 249 -24.35 7.37 -2.28
C LYS A 249 -23.67 6.77 -1.05
N ASN A 250 -22.33 6.88 -0.98
CA ASN A 250 -21.50 6.27 0.07
C ASN A 250 -21.41 7.17 1.32
N LYS A 251 -22.56 7.59 1.84
CA LYS A 251 -22.62 8.45 3.03
C LYS A 251 -21.97 7.75 4.23
N ALA A 252 -21.22 8.52 5.01
CA ALA A 252 -20.60 8.06 6.26
C ALA A 252 -21.66 7.57 7.25
N LYS A 253 -21.53 6.32 7.72
CA LYS A 253 -22.44 5.73 8.71
C LYS A 253 -22.08 6.12 10.15
N THR A 254 -20.80 6.38 10.42
CA THR A 254 -20.33 6.84 11.72
C THR A 254 -20.01 8.32 11.68
N PRO A 255 -20.58 9.15 12.58
CA PRO A 255 -20.39 10.60 12.58
C PRO A 255 -18.93 11.02 12.73
N THR A 256 -18.14 10.29 13.52
CA THR A 256 -16.73 10.60 13.77
C THR A 256 -15.87 9.35 13.68
N VAL A 257 -14.81 9.38 12.89
CA VAL A 257 -13.76 8.36 12.90
C VAL A 257 -12.47 9.01 13.38
N VAL A 258 -11.84 8.39 14.39
CA VAL A 258 -10.53 8.80 14.90
C VAL A 258 -9.52 7.74 14.52
N VAL A 259 -8.50 8.13 13.76
CA VAL A 259 -7.34 7.27 13.50
C VAL A 259 -6.23 7.67 14.46
N LYS A 260 -5.79 6.73 15.29
CA LYS A 260 -4.62 6.86 16.17
C LYS A 260 -3.44 6.11 15.55
N TYR A 261 -2.29 6.73 15.54
CA TYR A 261 -1.06 6.12 15.03
C TYR A 261 -0.26 5.53 16.18
N LEU A 262 -0.11 4.20 16.17
CA LEU A 262 0.47 3.40 17.26
C LEU A 262 1.69 2.65 16.71
N ALA A 263 2.86 3.28 16.79
CA ALA A 263 4.11 2.71 16.25
C ALA A 263 4.63 1.53 17.10
N ASP A 264 4.39 1.55 18.43
CA ASP A 264 4.75 0.45 19.32
C ASP A 264 3.68 -0.63 19.33
N ASP A 265 4.07 -1.85 18.98
CA ASP A 265 3.16 -2.99 18.82
C ASP A 265 2.49 -3.41 20.14
N ASN A 266 3.19 -3.29 21.29
CA ASN A 266 2.60 -3.64 22.59
C ASN A 266 1.60 -2.57 23.05
N ALA A 267 1.89 -1.29 22.82
CA ALA A 267 0.95 -0.21 23.07
C ALA A 267 -0.30 -0.36 22.21
N ALA A 268 -0.14 -0.74 20.93
CA ALA A 268 -1.23 -0.99 20.01
C ALA A 268 -2.14 -2.15 20.47
N VAL A 269 -1.54 -3.28 20.87
CA VAL A 269 -2.27 -4.43 21.45
C VAL A 269 -3.02 -4.03 22.72
N ASN A 270 -2.39 -3.26 23.61
CA ASN A 270 -3.03 -2.79 24.84
C ASN A 270 -4.18 -1.81 24.56
N ALA A 271 -4.06 -0.94 23.55
CA ALA A 271 -5.12 -0.02 23.16
C ALA A 271 -6.37 -0.75 22.65
N LEU A 272 -6.23 -1.86 21.91
CA LEU A 272 -7.38 -2.67 21.52
C LEU A 272 -7.97 -3.43 22.71
N LYS A 273 -7.14 -3.97 23.62
CA LYS A 273 -7.60 -4.65 24.84
C LYS A 273 -8.35 -3.74 25.81
N SER A 274 -7.93 -2.49 25.95
CA SER A 274 -8.58 -1.49 26.81
C SER A 274 -9.83 -0.87 26.19
N GLY A 275 -10.04 -1.05 24.87
CA GLY A 275 -11.13 -0.42 24.13
C GLY A 275 -10.82 1.01 23.70
N ASP A 276 -9.57 1.49 23.84
CA ASP A 276 -9.12 2.79 23.35
C ASP A 276 -9.13 2.88 21.82
N VAL A 277 -9.02 1.74 21.14
CA VAL A 277 -9.30 1.55 19.74
C VAL A 277 -10.24 0.37 19.54
N GLN A 278 -11.07 0.39 18.50
CA GLN A 278 -11.97 -0.70 18.15
C GLN A 278 -11.44 -1.55 17.01
N VAL A 279 -10.44 -1.05 16.30
CA VAL A 279 -9.75 -1.74 15.19
C VAL A 279 -8.25 -1.55 15.36
N LEU A 280 -7.46 -2.58 15.05
CA LEU A 280 -6.00 -2.52 14.97
C LEU A 280 -5.53 -3.19 13.67
N ALA A 281 -4.83 -2.43 12.81
CA ALA A 281 -4.28 -2.87 11.54
C ALA A 281 -2.98 -2.11 11.18
N PRO A 282 -1.90 -2.79 10.74
CA PRO A 282 -1.72 -4.24 10.78
C PRO A 282 -1.41 -4.74 12.20
N ILE A 283 -1.60 -6.04 12.42
CA ILE A 283 -1.12 -6.75 13.59
C ILE A 283 -0.39 -8.02 13.15
N THR A 284 0.75 -8.34 13.74
CA THR A 284 1.47 -9.59 13.44
C THR A 284 0.72 -10.79 14.00
N GLU A 285 0.91 -11.98 13.39
CA GLU A 285 0.23 -13.20 13.80
C GLU A 285 0.47 -13.54 15.28
N ASN A 286 1.70 -13.39 15.78
CA ASN A 286 2.02 -13.65 17.19
C ASN A 286 1.28 -12.71 18.14
N LEU A 287 1.15 -11.44 17.77
CA LEU A 287 0.45 -10.43 18.57
C LEU A 287 -1.08 -10.56 18.44
N ALA A 288 -1.58 -11.21 17.39
CA ALA A 288 -3.00 -11.48 17.18
C ALA A 288 -3.53 -12.65 18.03
N GLU A 289 -2.67 -13.55 18.52
CA GLU A 289 -3.07 -14.75 19.26
C GLU A 289 -3.99 -14.49 20.48
N PRO A 290 -3.77 -13.46 21.33
CA PRO A 290 -4.68 -13.15 22.42
C PRO A 290 -6.10 -12.77 21.94
N PHE A 291 -6.22 -12.19 20.76
CA PHE A 291 -7.50 -11.79 20.18
C PHE A 291 -8.19 -12.96 19.46
N LYS A 292 -7.43 -13.85 18.81
CA LYS A 292 -7.95 -15.10 18.25
C LYS A 292 -8.52 -16.01 19.34
N SER A 293 -7.85 -16.08 20.49
CA SER A 293 -8.25 -16.89 21.65
C SER A 293 -9.53 -16.38 22.33
N ASP A 294 -9.84 -15.07 22.26
CA ASP A 294 -11.06 -14.46 22.81
C ASP A 294 -12.03 -14.05 21.68
N SER A 295 -12.46 -15.03 20.90
CA SER A 295 -13.38 -14.82 19.76
C SER A 295 -14.76 -14.30 20.15
N ALA A 296 -15.11 -14.32 21.44
CA ALA A 296 -16.33 -13.70 21.96
C ALA A 296 -16.25 -12.16 21.92
N LYS A 297 -15.04 -11.59 22.13
CA LYS A 297 -14.82 -10.14 22.18
C LYS A 297 -14.18 -9.57 20.93
N TYR A 298 -13.49 -10.38 20.14
CA TYR A 298 -12.72 -9.92 18.99
C TYR A 298 -13.00 -10.71 17.72
N THR A 299 -12.70 -10.09 16.60
CA THR A 299 -12.62 -10.74 15.28
C THR A 299 -11.23 -10.49 14.72
N VAL A 300 -10.54 -11.55 14.29
CA VAL A 300 -9.23 -11.45 13.62
C VAL A 300 -9.37 -12.01 12.22
N LYS A 301 -8.95 -11.23 11.23
CA LYS A 301 -8.99 -11.63 9.82
C LYS A 301 -7.73 -11.17 9.10
N ALA A 302 -7.21 -12.02 8.22
CA ALA A 302 -6.21 -11.65 7.23
C ALA A 302 -6.91 -11.25 5.94
N GLY A 303 -6.69 -10.03 5.48
CA GLY A 303 -7.24 -9.48 4.25
C GLY A 303 -6.43 -9.91 3.02
N ASN A 304 -7.03 -9.87 1.83
CA ASN A 304 -6.30 -10.02 0.59
C ASN A 304 -5.56 -8.71 0.26
N GLY A 305 -4.34 -8.83 -0.26
CA GLY A 305 -3.50 -7.72 -0.68
C GLY A 305 -2.78 -8.03 -1.98
N THR A 306 -1.99 -7.08 -2.45
CA THR A 306 -1.15 -7.20 -3.65
C THR A 306 0.33 -7.39 -3.33
N ASP A 307 0.70 -7.39 -2.06
CA ASP A 307 2.05 -7.49 -1.55
C ASP A 307 2.68 -8.85 -1.88
N LYS A 308 3.86 -8.84 -2.44
CA LYS A 308 4.60 -10.02 -2.91
C LYS A 308 5.94 -10.10 -2.20
N PHE A 309 6.13 -11.09 -1.34
CA PHE A 309 7.46 -11.40 -0.82
C PHE A 309 8.27 -12.13 -1.89
N VAL A 310 9.27 -11.44 -2.42
CA VAL A 310 10.08 -11.89 -3.55
C VAL A 310 11.49 -12.23 -3.08
N LEU A 311 11.93 -13.43 -3.41
CA LEU A 311 13.33 -13.83 -3.34
C LEU A 311 13.95 -13.55 -4.72
N GLY A 312 14.46 -12.34 -4.90
CA GLY A 312 15.04 -11.86 -6.16
C GLY A 312 16.44 -12.44 -6.39
N PHE A 313 16.68 -12.93 -7.58
CA PHE A 313 17.99 -13.42 -8.02
C PHE A 313 18.70 -12.35 -8.85
N ASN A 314 20.01 -12.23 -8.73
CA ASN A 314 20.80 -11.43 -9.64
C ASN A 314 20.97 -12.21 -10.96
N ASN A 315 20.24 -11.80 -12.01
CA ASN A 315 20.24 -12.46 -13.32
C ASN A 315 21.30 -11.90 -14.27
N ALA A 316 22.08 -10.90 -13.85
CA ALA A 316 23.09 -10.26 -14.70
C ALA A 316 24.07 -11.27 -15.26
N SER A 317 24.54 -11.03 -16.48
CA SER A 317 25.60 -11.84 -17.11
C SER A 317 26.84 -11.84 -16.22
N GLY A 318 27.36 -13.02 -15.89
CA GLY A 318 28.51 -13.18 -14.99
C GLY A 318 28.16 -13.29 -13.50
N SER A 319 26.91 -13.13 -13.10
CA SER A 319 26.47 -13.42 -11.74
C SER A 319 26.52 -14.94 -11.48
N LYS A 320 26.59 -15.33 -10.21
CA LYS A 320 26.54 -16.76 -9.81
C LYS A 320 25.20 -17.42 -10.16
N LEU A 321 24.16 -16.64 -10.33
CA LEU A 321 22.79 -17.05 -10.66
C LEU A 321 22.41 -16.80 -12.12
N ALA A 322 23.38 -16.50 -13.01
CA ALA A 322 23.16 -16.39 -14.44
C ALA A 322 22.64 -17.72 -15.04
N ASP A 323 23.08 -18.87 -14.49
CA ASP A 323 22.61 -20.20 -14.91
C ASP A 323 21.18 -20.47 -14.43
N LYS A 324 20.24 -20.57 -15.38
CA LYS A 324 18.82 -20.85 -15.10
C LYS A 324 18.61 -22.12 -14.28
N ARG A 325 19.45 -23.16 -14.45
CA ARG A 325 19.33 -24.43 -13.70
C ARG A 325 19.48 -24.22 -12.20
N ILE A 326 20.40 -23.32 -11.78
CA ILE A 326 20.60 -22.98 -10.35
C ILE A 326 19.36 -22.29 -9.81
N ARG A 327 18.81 -21.31 -10.53
CA ARG A 327 17.59 -20.58 -10.13
C ARG A 327 16.40 -21.53 -10.01
N GLN A 328 16.22 -22.42 -10.97
CA GLN A 328 15.18 -23.46 -10.92
C GLN A 328 15.38 -24.41 -9.75
N ALA A 329 16.62 -24.81 -9.46
CA ALA A 329 16.95 -25.65 -8.30
C ALA A 329 16.54 -24.98 -7.00
N VAL A 330 16.82 -23.68 -6.84
CA VAL A 330 16.39 -22.90 -5.66
C VAL A 330 14.87 -22.94 -5.52
N ARG A 331 14.13 -22.69 -6.59
CA ARG A 331 12.65 -22.70 -6.57
C ARG A 331 12.08 -24.08 -6.21
N TYR A 332 12.61 -25.17 -6.76
CA TYR A 332 12.19 -26.53 -6.39
C TYR A 332 12.52 -26.91 -4.95
N ALA A 333 13.53 -26.29 -4.36
CA ALA A 333 14.01 -26.62 -3.02
C ALA A 333 13.24 -25.91 -1.90
N ILE A 334 12.56 -24.81 -2.21
CA ILE A 334 11.86 -24.01 -1.20
C ILE A 334 10.48 -24.60 -0.92
N ASN A 335 10.24 -24.97 0.35
CA ASN A 335 8.94 -25.41 0.82
C ASN A 335 8.09 -24.20 1.25
N HIS A 336 7.40 -23.59 0.30
CA HIS A 336 6.54 -22.42 0.52
C HIS A 336 5.48 -22.67 1.61
N LYS A 337 4.97 -23.91 1.71
CA LYS A 337 3.98 -24.25 2.74
C LYS A 337 4.56 -24.14 4.15
N GLU A 338 5.81 -24.58 4.35
CA GLU A 338 6.50 -24.42 5.64
C GLU A 338 6.81 -22.96 5.95
N LEU A 339 7.24 -22.17 4.94
CA LEU A 339 7.46 -20.73 5.11
C LEU A 339 6.19 -20.02 5.55
N ILE A 340 5.08 -20.29 4.87
CA ILE A 340 3.76 -19.70 5.21
C ILE A 340 3.32 -20.15 6.61
N ALA A 341 3.47 -21.44 6.95
CA ALA A 341 3.08 -21.98 8.25
C ALA A 341 3.88 -21.35 9.41
N SER A 342 5.20 -21.14 9.23
CA SER A 342 6.05 -20.52 10.26
C SER A 342 5.67 -19.05 10.55
N ARG A 343 5.01 -18.40 9.60
CA ARG A 343 4.50 -17.02 9.71
C ARG A 343 3.06 -16.95 10.24
N GLY A 344 2.50 -18.07 10.70
CA GLY A 344 1.13 -18.15 11.22
C GLY A 344 0.07 -18.61 10.22
N GLY A 345 0.46 -18.91 8.98
CA GLY A 345 -0.41 -19.54 7.97
C GLY A 345 -1.42 -18.63 7.30
N ALA A 346 -1.35 -17.32 7.52
CA ALA A 346 -2.30 -16.37 6.92
C ALA A 346 -1.99 -16.04 5.46
N ASP A 347 -0.72 -16.04 5.07
CA ASP A 347 -0.25 -15.71 3.72
C ASP A 347 -0.72 -16.75 2.70
N LYS A 348 -0.73 -16.38 1.41
CA LYS A 348 -1.09 -17.28 0.31
C LYS A 348 0.14 -17.63 -0.52
N ALA A 349 0.21 -18.88 -0.97
CA ALA A 349 1.23 -19.26 -1.95
C ALA A 349 1.08 -18.42 -3.23
N LEU A 350 2.23 -18.07 -3.81
CA LEU A 350 2.32 -17.28 -5.03
C LEU A 350 3.36 -17.93 -5.96
N GLY A 351 3.00 -18.20 -7.21
CA GLY A 351 3.88 -18.91 -8.16
C GLY A 351 4.50 -18.01 -9.23
N GLY A 352 4.16 -16.72 -9.22
CA GLY A 352 4.61 -15.77 -10.25
C GLY A 352 4.44 -14.31 -9.83
N PRO A 353 4.78 -13.38 -10.73
CA PRO A 353 4.90 -11.95 -10.42
C PRO A 353 3.56 -11.23 -10.25
N ILE A 354 2.45 -11.80 -10.70
CA ILE A 354 1.13 -11.17 -10.62
C ILE A 354 0.33 -11.79 -9.47
N PRO A 355 -0.06 -11.02 -8.44
CA PRO A 355 -0.91 -11.49 -7.35
C PRO A 355 -2.37 -11.60 -7.77
N SER A 356 -3.19 -12.33 -7.00
CA SER A 356 -4.56 -12.70 -7.39
C SER A 356 -5.55 -11.54 -7.59
N LEU A 357 -5.20 -10.36 -7.14
CA LEU A 357 -6.03 -9.15 -7.31
C LEU A 357 -5.61 -8.29 -8.51
N ASP A 358 -4.52 -8.62 -9.20
CA ASP A 358 -4.02 -7.86 -10.34
C ASP A 358 -4.43 -8.50 -11.68
N PRO A 359 -4.57 -7.70 -12.75
CA PRO A 359 -4.92 -8.19 -14.09
C PRO A 359 -3.90 -9.21 -14.61
N GLY A 360 -4.39 -10.27 -15.26
CA GLY A 360 -3.52 -11.30 -15.81
C GLY A 360 -3.04 -12.33 -14.78
N TYR A 361 -3.61 -12.36 -13.57
CA TYR A 361 -3.29 -13.41 -12.61
C TYR A 361 -3.62 -14.81 -13.17
N GLU A 362 -2.67 -15.72 -13.03
CA GLU A 362 -2.82 -17.15 -13.22
C GLU A 362 -2.17 -17.87 -12.03
N ASP A 363 -2.79 -18.95 -11.56
CA ASP A 363 -2.17 -19.77 -10.50
C ASP A 363 -1.00 -20.57 -11.08
N LEU A 364 0.23 -20.10 -10.81
CA LEU A 364 1.47 -20.71 -11.25
C LEU A 364 2.20 -21.48 -10.12
N THR A 365 1.53 -21.73 -8.98
CA THR A 365 2.13 -22.40 -7.82
C THR A 365 2.63 -23.81 -8.11
N ASN A 366 2.03 -24.48 -9.10
CA ASN A 366 2.42 -25.83 -9.52
C ASN A 366 3.55 -25.87 -10.56
N LEU A 367 4.08 -24.73 -10.98
CA LEU A 367 5.17 -24.68 -11.97
C LEU A 367 6.50 -25.21 -11.40
N TYR A 368 6.76 -24.91 -10.12
CA TYR A 368 7.92 -25.40 -9.37
C TYR A 368 7.45 -26.01 -8.02
N PRO A 369 6.81 -27.19 -8.05
CA PRO A 369 6.40 -27.87 -6.83
C PRO A 369 7.64 -28.25 -6.00
N TYR A 370 7.52 -28.23 -4.69
CA TYR A 370 8.60 -28.62 -3.80
C TYR A 370 9.12 -30.03 -4.13
N ASP A 371 10.37 -30.11 -4.59
CA ASP A 371 11.06 -31.37 -4.98
C ASP A 371 12.57 -31.24 -4.78
N GLN A 372 13.02 -31.67 -3.63
CA GLN A 372 14.45 -31.67 -3.26
C GLN A 372 15.32 -32.57 -4.17
N ASN A 373 14.75 -33.64 -4.74
CA ASN A 373 15.50 -34.53 -5.63
C ASN A 373 15.74 -33.88 -6.99
N LYS A 374 14.70 -33.25 -7.55
CA LYS A 374 14.81 -32.46 -8.78
C LYS A 374 15.78 -31.29 -8.61
N ALA A 375 15.71 -30.59 -7.46
CA ALA A 375 16.62 -29.51 -7.14
C ALA A 375 18.09 -29.97 -7.11
N LYS A 376 18.38 -31.09 -6.42
CA LYS A 376 19.74 -31.68 -6.38
C LYS A 376 20.25 -32.09 -7.76
N SER A 377 19.37 -32.67 -8.62
CA SER A 377 19.73 -33.03 -9.99
C SER A 377 20.18 -31.80 -10.79
N LEU A 378 19.41 -30.71 -10.72
CA LEU A 378 19.74 -29.45 -11.41
C LEU A 378 21.05 -28.82 -10.91
N MET A 379 21.30 -28.87 -9.58
CA MET A 379 22.58 -28.40 -9.02
C MET A 379 23.74 -29.24 -9.50
N ALA A 380 23.59 -30.57 -9.54
CA ALA A 380 24.64 -31.48 -10.06
C ALA A 380 24.93 -31.22 -11.54
N GLU A 381 23.90 -31.01 -12.37
CA GLU A 381 24.03 -30.62 -13.78
C GLU A 381 24.74 -29.27 -13.97
N ALA A 382 24.61 -28.36 -12.98
CA ALA A 382 25.32 -27.09 -12.94
C ALA A 382 26.74 -27.20 -12.32
N GLY A 383 27.14 -28.39 -11.85
CA GLY A 383 28.50 -28.68 -11.32
C GLY A 383 28.66 -28.44 -9.83
N TYR A 384 27.57 -28.38 -9.06
CA TYR A 384 27.57 -28.17 -7.61
C TYR A 384 26.97 -29.36 -6.85
N SER A 385 27.43 -29.56 -5.62
CA SER A 385 26.95 -30.61 -4.70
C SER A 385 27.30 -30.24 -3.27
N THR A 386 26.92 -31.07 -2.29
CA THR A 386 27.31 -30.87 -0.89
C THR A 386 28.83 -30.92 -0.70
N ASP A 387 29.57 -31.69 -1.54
CA ASP A 387 31.04 -31.77 -1.50
C ASP A 387 31.73 -30.64 -2.27
N LYS A 388 30.99 -29.97 -3.15
CA LYS A 388 31.43 -28.80 -3.92
C LYS A 388 30.35 -27.71 -3.88
N PRO A 389 30.18 -27.05 -2.74
CA PRO A 389 29.05 -26.12 -2.54
C PRO A 389 29.19 -24.82 -3.33
N LEU A 390 28.06 -24.29 -3.77
CA LEU A 390 27.93 -22.95 -4.29
C LEU A 390 27.79 -21.96 -3.13
N GLN A 391 28.73 -21.00 -3.04
CA GLN A 391 28.68 -19.93 -2.04
C GLN A 391 27.78 -18.78 -2.51
N LEU A 392 26.69 -18.52 -1.81
CA LEU A 392 25.76 -17.42 -2.10
C LEU A 392 25.56 -16.54 -0.86
N THR A 393 25.26 -15.27 -1.09
CA THR A 393 24.86 -14.33 -0.05
C THR A 393 23.40 -13.90 -0.29
N LEU A 394 22.57 -14.05 0.75
CA LEU A 394 21.22 -13.49 0.81
C LEU A 394 21.30 -12.16 1.57
N THR A 395 21.11 -11.03 0.87
CA THR A 395 21.14 -9.69 1.47
C THR A 395 19.74 -9.10 1.48
N TYR A 396 19.26 -8.68 2.66
CA TYR A 396 17.96 -8.04 2.81
C TYR A 396 17.91 -7.10 4.02
N ALA A 397 16.88 -6.23 4.04
CA ALA A 397 16.73 -5.22 5.08
C ALA A 397 16.27 -5.82 6.43
N ASN A 398 16.77 -5.26 7.53
CA ASN A 398 16.49 -5.69 8.91
C ASN A 398 15.00 -5.58 9.32
N ILE A 399 14.19 -4.85 8.57
CA ILE A 399 12.74 -4.73 8.80
C ILE A 399 11.98 -6.06 8.65
N TYR A 400 12.56 -7.06 7.97
CA TYR A 400 11.94 -8.38 7.74
C TYR A 400 12.31 -9.44 8.78
N GLY A 401 13.12 -9.10 9.79
CA GLY A 401 13.62 -10.06 10.79
C GLY A 401 14.67 -11.04 10.24
N THR A 402 15.00 -12.08 10.99
CA THR A 402 16.03 -13.06 10.61
C THR A 402 15.45 -14.43 10.25
N GLU A 403 14.23 -14.71 10.63
CA GLU A 403 13.60 -16.04 10.60
C GLU A 403 13.49 -16.61 9.18
N LEU A 404 13.07 -15.78 8.21
CA LEU A 404 12.98 -16.20 6.80
C LEU A 404 14.35 -16.53 6.22
N GLY A 405 15.37 -15.72 6.50
CA GLY A 405 16.73 -15.97 6.05
C GLY A 405 17.31 -17.28 6.59
N ASP A 406 17.04 -17.57 7.87
CA ASP A 406 17.48 -18.82 8.52
C ASP A 406 16.77 -20.04 7.95
N GLN A 407 15.47 -19.95 7.67
CA GLN A 407 14.72 -21.03 7.03
C GLN A 407 15.21 -21.29 5.60
N LEU A 408 15.40 -20.25 4.80
CA LEU A 408 15.93 -20.36 3.44
C LEU A 408 17.33 -21.02 3.45
N ARG A 409 18.22 -20.59 4.35
CA ARG A 409 19.54 -21.23 4.53
C ARG A 409 19.40 -22.71 4.84
N SER A 410 18.51 -23.09 5.74
CA SER A 410 18.27 -24.49 6.11
C SER A 410 17.74 -25.32 4.95
N GLN A 411 16.79 -24.80 4.16
CA GLN A 411 16.17 -25.51 3.05
C GLN A 411 17.11 -25.66 1.83
N LEU A 412 18.04 -24.70 1.63
CA LEU A 412 18.97 -24.72 0.50
C LEU A 412 20.26 -25.51 0.79
N LYS A 413 20.63 -25.69 2.05
CA LYS A 413 21.85 -26.44 2.45
C LYS A 413 21.94 -27.86 1.85
N PRO A 414 20.85 -28.67 1.80
CA PRO A 414 20.90 -30.02 1.23
C PRO A 414 21.18 -30.08 -0.28
N LEU A 415 21.14 -28.94 -0.97
CA LEU A 415 21.44 -28.81 -2.40
C LEU A 415 22.95 -28.59 -2.67
N GLY A 416 23.76 -28.39 -1.64
CA GLY A 416 25.11 -27.88 -1.81
C GLY A 416 25.13 -26.36 -2.05
N ILE A 417 24.19 -25.62 -1.48
CA ILE A 417 24.23 -24.16 -1.42
C ILE A 417 24.61 -23.76 0.01
N ASP A 418 25.75 -23.10 0.14
CA ASP A 418 26.21 -22.51 1.40
C ASP A 418 25.77 -21.03 1.39
N LEU A 419 24.62 -20.78 2.04
CA LEU A 419 23.96 -19.49 2.05
C LEU A 419 24.40 -18.66 3.26
N LYS A 420 25.13 -17.59 3.01
CA LYS A 420 25.41 -16.56 4.01
C LYS A 420 24.20 -15.60 4.08
N VAL A 421 23.58 -15.50 5.25
CA VAL A 421 22.52 -14.51 5.50
C VAL A 421 23.16 -13.21 5.97
N ASN A 422 22.87 -12.11 5.27
CA ASN A 422 23.39 -10.77 5.50
C ASN A 422 22.23 -9.80 5.69
N VAL A 423 21.87 -9.51 6.94
CA VAL A 423 20.80 -8.57 7.31
C VAL A 423 21.42 -7.19 7.50
N VAL A 424 20.92 -6.20 6.77
CA VAL A 424 21.47 -4.84 6.73
C VAL A 424 20.40 -3.79 7.03
N GLU A 425 20.82 -2.57 7.34
CA GLU A 425 19.90 -1.44 7.41
C GLU A 425 19.23 -1.19 6.06
N PHE A 426 17.98 -0.69 6.04
CA PHE A 426 17.23 -0.47 4.80
C PHE A 426 17.96 0.47 3.82
N SER A 427 18.60 1.53 4.32
CA SER A 427 19.41 2.44 3.50
C SER A 427 20.62 1.76 2.85
N THR A 428 21.25 0.81 3.54
CA THR A 428 22.35 -0.01 2.99
C THR A 428 21.81 -0.94 1.90
N TRP A 429 20.65 -1.56 2.13
CA TRP A 429 19.98 -2.37 1.12
C TRP A 429 19.66 -1.58 -0.15
N LEU A 430 19.10 -0.36 0.00
CA LEU A 430 18.83 0.53 -1.12
C LEU A 430 20.09 0.85 -1.93
N GLN A 431 21.21 1.12 -1.23
CA GLN A 431 22.46 1.46 -1.91
C GLN A 431 23.08 0.24 -2.57
N ASP A 432 23.24 -0.87 -1.85
CA ASP A 432 24.02 -2.02 -2.31
C ASP A 432 23.22 -2.91 -3.26
N VAL A 433 21.97 -3.22 -2.92
CA VAL A 433 21.14 -4.14 -3.70
C VAL A 433 20.41 -3.40 -4.82
N TYR A 434 19.64 -2.38 -4.48
CA TYR A 434 18.74 -1.72 -5.42
C TYR A 434 19.49 -0.81 -6.41
N THR A 435 20.46 -0.01 -5.92
CA THR A 435 21.19 0.96 -6.76
C THR A 435 22.43 0.36 -7.41
N ASN A 436 23.28 -0.35 -6.61
CA ASN A 436 24.57 -0.86 -7.09
C ASN A 436 24.49 -2.28 -7.66
N HIS A 437 23.35 -2.98 -7.51
CA HIS A 437 23.13 -4.37 -7.92
C HIS A 437 24.19 -5.36 -7.36
N THR A 438 24.74 -5.06 -6.18
CA THR A 438 25.81 -5.85 -5.53
C THR A 438 25.19 -6.86 -4.59
N PHE A 439 24.66 -7.96 -5.13
CA PHE A 439 24.04 -9.05 -4.38
C PHE A 439 24.03 -10.34 -5.21
N ASP A 440 23.88 -11.50 -4.54
CA ASP A 440 23.57 -12.77 -5.19
C ASP A 440 22.06 -13.02 -5.16
N ILE A 441 21.47 -13.00 -3.94
CA ILE A 441 20.02 -13.17 -3.68
C ILE A 441 19.56 -12.05 -2.74
N SER A 442 18.37 -11.54 -2.95
CA SER A 442 17.75 -10.56 -2.05
C SER A 442 16.32 -10.94 -1.72
N LEU A 443 15.89 -10.68 -0.47
CA LEU A 443 14.50 -10.81 -0.02
C LEU A 443 13.91 -9.41 0.13
N VAL A 444 12.74 -9.18 -0.47
CA VAL A 444 12.06 -7.89 -0.41
C VAL A 444 10.54 -8.06 -0.60
N ASP A 445 9.77 -7.21 0.06
CA ASP A 445 8.34 -7.08 -0.14
C ASP A 445 8.06 -6.05 -1.25
N HIS A 446 7.54 -6.54 -2.37
CA HIS A 446 7.00 -5.72 -3.46
C HIS A 446 5.52 -5.47 -3.19
N ASN A 447 5.21 -4.35 -2.57
CA ASN A 447 3.86 -4.02 -2.09
C ASN A 447 2.98 -3.30 -3.13
N GLU A 448 3.54 -2.91 -4.26
CA GLU A 448 2.80 -2.20 -5.31
C GLU A 448 1.95 -3.16 -6.15
N SER A 449 0.75 -2.71 -6.50
CA SER A 449 -0.12 -3.36 -7.46
C SER A 449 0.24 -2.91 -8.88
N HIS A 450 0.02 -3.78 -9.87
CA HIS A 450 0.33 -3.50 -11.29
C HIS A 450 1.81 -3.18 -11.59
N ASP A 451 2.73 -3.64 -10.76
CA ASP A 451 4.17 -3.39 -10.86
C ASP A 451 4.93 -4.31 -11.84
N PHE A 452 4.19 -5.06 -12.67
CA PHE A 452 4.78 -6.03 -13.62
C PHE A 452 5.81 -5.39 -14.57
N ALA A 453 5.74 -4.09 -14.84
CA ALA A 453 6.67 -3.36 -15.69
C ALA A 453 8.14 -3.57 -15.29
N SER A 454 8.43 -3.75 -14.01
CA SER A 454 9.78 -4.05 -13.48
C SER A 454 10.43 -5.29 -14.10
N TRP A 455 9.64 -6.26 -14.54
CA TRP A 455 10.12 -7.48 -15.23
C TRP A 455 10.40 -7.27 -16.73
N THR A 456 10.13 -6.09 -17.25
CA THR A 456 10.40 -5.71 -18.65
C THR A 456 11.56 -4.74 -18.80
N ASP A 457 12.10 -4.25 -17.68
CA ASP A 457 13.22 -3.33 -17.60
C ASP A 457 14.52 -4.08 -17.25
N PRO A 458 15.44 -4.29 -18.19
CA PRO A 458 16.70 -4.98 -17.94
C PRO A 458 17.65 -4.19 -17.00
N THR A 459 17.37 -2.91 -16.76
CA THR A 459 18.14 -2.07 -15.83
C THR A 459 17.61 -2.15 -14.40
N TYR A 460 16.44 -2.75 -14.20
CA TYR A 460 15.93 -3.01 -12.85
C TYR A 460 16.87 -3.96 -12.10
N TYR A 461 17.02 -3.81 -10.80
CA TYR A 461 18.08 -4.46 -10.02
C TYR A 461 18.16 -5.99 -10.15
N PHE A 462 17.10 -6.68 -10.58
CA PHE A 462 17.14 -8.12 -10.89
C PHE A 462 18.03 -8.45 -12.10
N GLY A 463 18.28 -7.49 -13.01
CA GLY A 463 19.06 -7.71 -14.24
C GLY A 463 18.44 -8.74 -15.19
N TYR A 464 17.10 -8.90 -15.15
CA TYR A 464 16.37 -9.83 -16.02
C TYR A 464 16.06 -9.17 -17.37
N ASP A 465 16.40 -9.84 -18.46
CA ASP A 465 16.13 -9.38 -19.83
C ASP A 465 15.54 -10.51 -20.67
N ASN A 466 14.25 -10.40 -21.02
CA ASN A 466 13.57 -11.29 -21.97
C ASN A 466 12.67 -10.47 -22.90
N LYS A 467 13.11 -10.30 -24.16
CA LYS A 467 12.40 -9.51 -25.16
C LYS A 467 10.98 -10.01 -25.47
N ASN A 468 10.69 -11.31 -25.28
CA ASN A 468 9.35 -11.85 -25.44
C ASN A 468 8.42 -11.42 -24.31
N VAL A 469 8.94 -11.32 -23.06
CA VAL A 469 8.20 -10.80 -21.92
C VAL A 469 7.87 -9.33 -22.17
N THR A 470 8.86 -8.52 -22.53
CA THR A 470 8.68 -7.09 -22.85
C THR A 470 7.65 -6.91 -23.98
N LYS A 471 7.73 -7.73 -25.03
CA LYS A 471 6.76 -7.69 -26.16
C LYS A 471 5.34 -7.99 -25.67
N LEU A 472 5.14 -9.08 -24.94
CA LEU A 472 3.81 -9.48 -24.44
C LEU A 472 3.23 -8.41 -23.50
N TYR A 473 4.04 -7.87 -22.60
CA TYR A 473 3.61 -6.79 -21.71
C TYR A 473 3.17 -5.55 -22.49
N ASN A 474 3.98 -5.09 -23.45
CA ASN A 474 3.65 -3.92 -24.28
C ASN A 474 2.40 -4.14 -25.13
N GLU A 475 2.18 -5.36 -25.65
CA GLU A 475 0.93 -5.73 -26.33
C GLU A 475 -0.26 -5.64 -25.35
N GLY A 476 -0.10 -6.06 -24.09
CA GLY A 476 -1.12 -5.93 -23.06
C GLY A 476 -1.41 -4.48 -22.70
N VAL A 477 -0.38 -3.64 -22.55
CA VAL A 477 -0.53 -2.19 -22.31
C VAL A 477 -1.25 -1.50 -23.48
N ALA A 478 -0.99 -1.92 -24.72
CA ALA A 478 -1.64 -1.37 -25.91
C ALA A 478 -3.03 -1.96 -26.18
N ALA A 479 -3.47 -2.96 -25.41
CA ALA A 479 -4.76 -3.61 -25.62
C ALA A 479 -5.94 -2.66 -25.39
N THR A 480 -6.99 -2.80 -26.17
CA THR A 480 -8.22 -1.98 -26.07
C THR A 480 -9.37 -2.70 -25.37
N SER A 481 -9.11 -3.91 -24.84
CA SER A 481 -10.05 -4.66 -24.01
C SER A 481 -9.36 -5.33 -22.83
N ASP A 482 -10.03 -5.41 -21.69
CA ASP A 482 -9.52 -6.08 -20.48
C ASP A 482 -9.15 -7.54 -20.75
N LYS A 483 -9.99 -8.25 -21.52
CA LYS A 483 -9.72 -9.65 -21.86
C LYS A 483 -8.40 -9.86 -22.60
N GLU A 484 -8.10 -8.98 -23.55
CA GLU A 484 -6.84 -9.05 -24.32
C GLU A 484 -5.65 -8.65 -23.44
N ARG A 485 -5.77 -7.56 -22.67
CA ARG A 485 -4.78 -7.12 -21.68
C ARG A 485 -4.42 -8.25 -20.73
N ASP A 486 -5.42 -8.83 -20.08
CA ASP A 486 -5.22 -9.87 -19.06
C ASP A 486 -4.60 -11.13 -19.66
N ALA A 487 -5.00 -11.53 -20.86
CA ALA A 487 -4.38 -12.67 -21.56
C ALA A 487 -2.90 -12.42 -21.89
N LYS A 488 -2.53 -11.19 -22.27
CA LYS A 488 -1.15 -10.83 -22.57
C LYS A 488 -0.31 -10.75 -21.30
N PHE A 489 -0.84 -10.17 -20.22
CA PHE A 489 -0.16 -10.10 -18.93
C PHE A 489 0.02 -11.50 -18.33
N ALA A 490 -0.98 -12.39 -18.39
CA ALA A 490 -0.85 -13.76 -17.94
C ALA A 490 0.24 -14.53 -18.71
N ALA A 491 0.28 -14.39 -20.04
CA ALA A 491 1.31 -15.01 -20.86
C ALA A 491 2.72 -14.47 -20.52
N ALA A 492 2.85 -13.18 -20.29
CA ALA A 492 4.11 -12.57 -19.87
C ALA A 492 4.54 -13.06 -18.48
N ALA A 493 3.62 -13.10 -17.51
CA ALA A 493 3.88 -13.56 -16.14
C ALA A 493 4.30 -15.04 -16.10
N LYS A 494 3.65 -15.88 -16.89
CA LYS A 494 4.02 -17.29 -17.03
C LYS A 494 5.44 -17.45 -17.56
N LEU A 495 5.80 -16.72 -18.61
CA LEU A 495 7.14 -16.77 -19.18
C LEU A 495 8.21 -16.29 -18.19
N VAL A 496 7.93 -15.20 -17.44
CA VAL A 496 8.81 -14.75 -16.33
C VAL A 496 8.96 -15.87 -15.30
N SER A 497 7.86 -16.48 -14.87
CA SER A 497 7.93 -17.56 -13.88
C SER A 497 8.69 -18.79 -14.37
N GLU A 498 8.51 -19.19 -15.66
CA GLU A 498 9.27 -20.29 -16.30
C GLU A 498 10.77 -20.00 -16.39
N ASP A 499 11.17 -18.74 -16.56
CA ASP A 499 12.57 -18.32 -16.58
C ASP A 499 13.22 -18.26 -15.20
N ALA A 500 12.41 -18.30 -14.15
CA ALA A 500 12.84 -18.31 -12.76
C ALA A 500 13.82 -17.17 -12.41
N PRO A 501 13.58 -15.89 -12.74
CA PRO A 501 14.47 -14.80 -12.34
C PRO A 501 14.34 -14.46 -10.86
N ALA A 502 13.34 -14.98 -10.20
CA ALA A 502 13.03 -14.86 -8.79
C ALA A 502 12.20 -16.04 -8.31
N ASP A 503 12.01 -16.17 -7.01
CA ASP A 503 10.95 -16.96 -6.40
C ASP A 503 9.97 -16.07 -5.65
N TRP A 504 8.68 -16.26 -5.87
CA TRP A 504 7.60 -15.54 -5.17
C TRP A 504 7.18 -16.39 -3.98
N LEU A 505 7.76 -16.09 -2.81
CA LEU A 505 7.63 -16.93 -1.62
C LEU A 505 6.17 -17.03 -1.14
N PHE A 506 5.48 -15.89 -1.14
CA PHE A 506 4.05 -15.80 -0.82
C PHE A 506 3.48 -14.41 -1.15
N ASN A 507 2.16 -14.36 -1.31
CA ASN A 507 1.39 -13.12 -1.27
C ASN A 507 1.06 -12.81 0.19
N TYR A 508 1.64 -11.72 0.71
CA TYR A 508 1.46 -11.29 2.09
C TYR A 508 0.02 -10.83 2.33
N ARG A 509 -0.52 -11.20 3.48
CA ARG A 509 -1.88 -10.84 3.89
C ARG A 509 -1.86 -10.13 5.23
N ILE A 510 -2.46 -8.94 5.22
CA ILE A 510 -2.53 -8.10 6.40
C ILE A 510 -3.54 -8.62 7.38
N THR A 511 -3.08 -8.99 8.58
CA THR A 511 -3.96 -9.36 9.67
C THR A 511 -4.47 -8.12 10.39
N THR A 512 -5.80 -8.07 10.58
CA THR A 512 -6.52 -7.03 11.30
C THR A 512 -7.29 -7.64 12.45
N ALA A 513 -7.21 -7.04 13.63
CA ALA A 513 -8.02 -7.38 14.78
C ALA A 513 -9.06 -6.27 15.06
N THR A 514 -10.32 -6.67 15.29
CA THR A 514 -11.40 -5.73 15.62
C THR A 514 -12.14 -6.16 16.87
N ALA A 515 -12.64 -5.22 17.65
CA ALA A 515 -13.62 -5.50 18.70
C ALA A 515 -14.90 -6.07 18.06
N LYS A 516 -15.61 -6.97 18.78
CA LYS A 516 -16.96 -7.39 18.39
C LYS A 516 -17.88 -6.18 18.32
N GLY A 517 -18.81 -6.19 17.38
CA GLY A 517 -19.68 -5.05 17.10
C GLY A 517 -19.12 -4.07 16.07
N VAL A 518 -17.85 -4.18 15.65
CA VAL A 518 -17.33 -3.47 14.47
C VAL A 518 -17.84 -4.14 13.22
N GLU A 519 -18.52 -3.38 12.37
CA GLU A 519 -19.04 -3.81 11.08
C GLU A 519 -18.53 -2.87 9.97
N GLY A 520 -18.51 -3.36 8.72
CA GLY A 520 -18.19 -2.57 7.54
C GLY A 520 -16.72 -2.13 7.42
N PHE A 521 -15.84 -2.61 8.29
CA PHE A 521 -14.39 -2.34 8.15
C PHE A 521 -13.82 -3.14 6.97
N PRO A 522 -13.07 -2.48 6.04
CA PRO A 522 -12.45 -3.17 4.91
C PRO A 522 -11.22 -3.95 5.39
N PHE A 523 -11.26 -5.28 5.23
CA PHE A 523 -10.12 -6.14 5.55
C PHE A 523 -9.15 -6.29 4.37
N ASP A 524 -9.66 -6.26 3.14
CA ASP A 524 -8.86 -6.37 1.93
C ASP A 524 -8.26 -5.01 1.55
N LEU A 525 -7.05 -4.99 0.99
CA LEU A 525 -6.33 -3.80 0.47
C LEU A 525 -6.17 -2.63 1.47
N ASN A 526 -6.33 -2.88 2.76
CA ASN A 526 -6.45 -1.82 3.76
C ASN A 526 -5.15 -1.06 4.08
N GLN A 527 -4.02 -1.44 3.50
CA GLN A 527 -2.77 -0.66 3.56
C GLN A 527 -2.73 0.49 2.56
N THR A 528 -3.40 0.34 1.42
CA THR A 528 -3.35 1.32 0.32
C THR A 528 -4.64 2.10 0.18
N VAL A 529 -5.79 1.48 0.46
CA VAL A 529 -7.11 2.11 0.39
C VAL A 529 -7.93 1.67 1.59
N LEU A 530 -8.38 2.62 2.40
CA LEU A 530 -9.15 2.33 3.63
C LEU A 530 -10.47 3.13 3.63
N PRO A 531 -11.48 2.74 2.82
CA PRO A 531 -12.76 3.44 2.78
C PRO A 531 -13.55 3.20 4.07
N LEU A 532 -13.78 4.27 4.84
CA LEU A 532 -14.35 4.20 6.20
C LEU A 532 -15.84 4.50 6.27
N TYR A 533 -16.47 4.87 5.16
CA TYR A 533 -17.87 5.31 5.15
C TYR A 533 -18.88 4.23 5.62
N ASN A 534 -18.53 2.95 5.52
CA ASN A 534 -19.38 1.84 5.98
C ASN A 534 -19.11 1.38 7.41
N VAL A 535 -18.04 1.87 8.03
CA VAL A 535 -17.63 1.40 9.36
C VAL A 535 -18.63 1.85 10.41
N THR A 536 -19.07 0.91 11.26
CA THR A 536 -19.91 1.17 12.43
C THR A 536 -19.40 0.36 13.62
N TYR A 537 -19.81 0.76 14.83
CA TYR A 537 -19.53 0.02 16.06
C TYR A 537 -20.77 -0.01 16.94
N THR A 538 -21.21 -1.21 17.29
CA THR A 538 -22.28 -1.46 18.28
C THR A 538 -21.62 -1.63 19.65
N LYS A 539 -22.07 -0.83 20.64
CA LYS A 539 -21.57 -0.88 22.03
C LYS A 539 -22.11 -2.08 22.77
#